data_7bd1e8eca7b222b8bf4565ea0466393d
#
_entry.id   7bd1e8eca7b222b8bf4565ea0466393d
#
_cell.length_a   1.000
_cell.length_b   1.000
_cell.length_c   1.000
_cell.angle_alpha   90.00
_cell.angle_beta   90.00
_cell.angle_gamma   90.00
#
_symmetry.space_group_name_H-M   'P 1'
#
loop_
_entity.id
_entity.type
_entity.pdbx_description
1 polymer ?
#
loop_
_entity_poly.entity_id
_entity_poly.type
_entity_poly.pdbx_seq_one_letter_code
_entity_poly.pdbx_strand_id
1 'polypeptide(L)'
;MDTPRNTIDKADEAQLFATIDRWVEREVAPKVKEFDHADRWPAELVEQMRELGLFGATVSSDYGGLGLPARTYAEIVMKISSVWMALTGIFNSHLMLALAIEKFGTEPQRRHWLPKLASGEVRGGLALTEPDAGTDLQAIRLTARREGDHYVLNGTKTWISNGIEGSCFALLVKTNPEASPRYSGMSLFIAPKGPGFRVGRKLEKLGYKSIDSAELIFEDYKVPADHLIGEVEGRGFTQVAGGLELGRINVA
;
A
#
# COMPACT_ATOMS: atom_id res chain seq x y z
N MET A 1 -18.96 -15.41 -2.45
CA MET A 1 -19.47 -15.39 -1.06
C MET A 1 -19.45 -13.95 -0.63
N ASP A 2 -20.62 -13.37 -0.39
CA ASP A 2 -20.71 -12.00 0.13
C ASP A 2 -20.08 -11.97 1.53
N THR A 3 -18.97 -11.26 1.66
CA THR A 3 -18.42 -10.91 2.96
C THR A 3 -19.50 -10.14 3.72
N PRO A 4 -19.79 -10.45 4.99
CA PRO A 4 -20.78 -9.69 5.75
C PRO A 4 -20.38 -8.21 5.66
N ARG A 5 -21.33 -7.35 5.28
CA ARG A 5 -21.09 -5.90 5.23
C ARG A 5 -20.71 -5.49 6.64
N ASN A 6 -19.46 -5.11 6.83
CA ASN A 6 -19.01 -4.49 8.07
C ASN A 6 -19.94 -3.32 8.36
N THR A 7 -20.62 -3.36 9.49
CA THR A 7 -21.48 -2.28 9.95
C THR A 7 -20.82 -1.67 11.16
N ILE A 8 -20.72 -0.35 11.18
CA ILE A 8 -20.32 0.41 12.35
C ILE A 8 -21.60 0.98 12.99
N ASP A 9 -21.64 1.04 14.33
CA ASP A 9 -22.72 1.73 15.01
C ASP A 9 -22.70 3.23 14.68
N LYS A 10 -23.89 3.84 14.55
CA LYS A 10 -24.00 5.26 14.16
C LYS A 10 -23.39 6.22 15.20
N ALA A 11 -23.42 5.88 16.47
CA ALA A 11 -22.82 6.69 17.52
C ALA A 11 -21.29 6.60 17.46
N ASP A 12 -20.74 5.39 17.25
CA ASP A 12 -19.30 5.17 17.08
C ASP A 12 -18.79 5.86 15.81
N GLU A 13 -19.53 5.78 14.70
CA GLU A 13 -19.20 6.46 13.45
C GLU A 13 -19.15 7.99 13.63
N ALA A 14 -20.16 8.55 14.31
CA ALA A 14 -20.19 9.98 14.60
C ALA A 14 -19.04 10.42 15.52
N GLN A 15 -18.70 9.62 16.52
CA GLN A 15 -17.57 9.90 17.41
C GLN A 15 -16.23 9.82 16.65
N LEU A 16 -16.08 8.83 15.76
CA LEU A 16 -14.90 8.71 14.90
C LEU A 16 -14.74 9.95 14.02
N PHE A 17 -15.79 10.37 13.33
CA PHE A 17 -15.75 11.57 12.49
C PHE A 17 -15.41 12.82 13.29
N ALA A 18 -16.03 13.01 14.47
CA ALA A 18 -15.72 14.15 15.33
C ALA A 18 -14.25 14.13 15.82
N THR A 19 -13.67 12.95 15.99
CA THR A 19 -12.25 12.81 16.36
C THR A 19 -11.34 13.19 15.20
N ILE A 20 -11.65 12.72 13.99
CA ILE A 20 -10.91 13.09 12.76
C ILE A 20 -11.01 14.60 12.51
N ASP A 21 -12.20 15.19 12.61
CA ASP A 21 -12.41 16.64 12.39
C ASP A 21 -11.54 17.46 13.36
N ARG A 22 -11.55 17.13 14.66
CA ARG A 22 -10.71 17.82 15.67
C ARG A 22 -9.22 17.65 15.39
N TRP A 23 -8.78 16.47 14.99
CA TRP A 23 -7.39 16.23 14.65
C TRP A 23 -6.98 17.04 13.41
N VAL A 24 -7.79 17.02 12.37
CA VAL A 24 -7.54 17.79 11.14
C VAL A 24 -7.43 19.28 11.43
N GLU A 25 -8.38 19.83 12.22
CA GLU A 25 -8.40 21.24 12.58
C GLU A 25 -7.19 21.67 13.41
N ARG A 26 -6.84 20.87 14.44
CA ARG A 26 -5.83 21.27 15.44
C ARG A 26 -4.41 20.90 15.05
N GLU A 27 -4.22 19.74 14.42
CA GLU A 27 -2.90 19.19 14.19
C GLU A 27 -2.47 19.28 12.72
N VAL A 28 -3.40 19.07 11.76
CA VAL A 28 -3.07 19.02 10.35
C VAL A 28 -3.07 20.42 9.74
N ALA A 29 -4.19 21.14 9.81
CA ALA A 29 -4.39 22.42 9.11
C ALA A 29 -3.27 23.45 9.38
N PRO A 30 -2.79 23.63 10.63
CA PRO A 30 -1.73 24.60 10.90
C PRO A 30 -0.39 24.27 10.25
N LYS A 31 -0.14 22.99 9.94
CA LYS A 31 1.17 22.49 9.48
C LYS A 31 1.26 22.30 7.96
N VAL A 32 0.12 22.25 7.25
CA VAL A 32 0.07 21.90 5.81
C VAL A 32 1.03 22.74 4.98
N LYS A 33 0.94 24.07 5.09
CA LYS A 33 1.71 24.98 4.25
C LYS A 33 3.22 24.78 4.41
N GLU A 34 3.67 24.60 5.64
CA GLU A 34 5.10 24.39 5.94
C GLU A 34 5.61 23.08 5.33
N PHE A 35 4.91 21.98 5.59
CA PHE A 35 5.34 20.65 5.11
C PHE A 35 5.22 20.51 3.60
N ASP A 36 4.12 20.98 3.00
CA ASP A 36 3.87 20.85 1.56
C ASP A 36 4.87 21.69 0.75
N HIS A 37 5.14 22.95 1.15
CA HIS A 37 6.13 23.78 0.47
C HIS A 37 7.56 23.22 0.58
N ALA A 38 7.92 22.67 1.73
CA ALA A 38 9.24 22.08 1.96
C ALA A 38 9.40 20.67 1.37
N ASP A 39 8.34 20.07 0.84
CA ASP A 39 8.29 18.64 0.44
C ASP A 39 8.86 17.72 1.52
N ARG A 40 8.50 18.00 2.78
CA ARG A 40 9.02 17.31 3.96
C ARG A 40 8.04 16.25 4.45
N TRP A 41 8.56 15.07 4.75
CA TRP A 41 7.78 13.97 5.35
C TRP A 41 7.20 14.37 6.72
N PRO A 42 5.88 14.23 6.94
CA PRO A 42 5.21 14.67 8.15
C PRO A 42 5.23 13.58 9.25
N ALA A 43 6.41 13.21 9.73
CA ALA A 43 6.61 12.07 10.64
C ALA A 43 5.70 12.11 11.87
N GLU A 44 5.53 13.29 12.50
CA GLU A 44 4.66 13.47 13.67
C GLU A 44 3.19 13.18 13.34
N LEU A 45 2.68 13.69 12.21
CA LEU A 45 1.30 13.44 11.78
C LEU A 45 1.09 11.97 11.38
N VAL A 46 2.10 11.34 10.81
CA VAL A 46 2.08 9.91 10.48
C VAL A 46 1.98 9.05 11.74
N GLU A 47 2.66 9.44 12.82
CA GLU A 47 2.54 8.75 14.11
C GLU A 47 1.15 8.95 14.72
N GLN A 48 0.60 10.17 14.66
CA GLN A 48 -0.78 10.42 15.08
C GLN A 48 -1.81 9.62 14.24
N MET A 49 -1.58 9.47 12.93
CA MET A 49 -2.39 8.59 12.08
C MET A 49 -2.33 7.12 12.54
N ARG A 50 -1.17 6.66 13.01
CA ARG A 50 -1.00 5.34 13.59
C ARG A 50 -1.81 5.18 14.88
N GLU A 51 -1.75 6.15 15.78
CA GLU A 51 -2.53 6.18 17.02
C GLU A 51 -4.04 6.23 16.77
N LEU A 52 -4.47 6.91 15.72
CA LEU A 52 -5.86 6.95 15.26
C LEU A 52 -6.32 5.66 14.56
N GLY A 53 -5.43 4.69 14.35
CA GLY A 53 -5.74 3.42 13.68
C GLY A 53 -5.95 3.53 12.17
N LEU A 54 -5.55 4.62 11.53
CA LEU A 54 -5.80 4.85 10.09
C LEU A 54 -5.06 3.86 9.19
N PHE A 55 -3.95 3.28 9.64
CA PHE A 55 -3.25 2.22 8.90
C PHE A 55 -4.00 0.89 8.89
N GLY A 56 -4.91 0.67 9.86
CA GLY A 56 -5.80 -0.48 9.92
C GLY A 56 -7.25 -0.17 9.53
N ALA A 57 -7.54 1.00 8.95
CA ALA A 57 -8.90 1.50 8.76
C ALA A 57 -9.83 0.48 8.08
N THR A 58 -9.39 -0.18 7.03
CA THR A 58 -10.20 -1.16 6.27
C THR A 58 -9.81 -2.61 6.51
N VAL A 59 -8.75 -2.88 7.28
CA VAL A 59 -8.33 -4.23 7.66
C VAL A 59 -9.35 -4.80 8.64
N SER A 60 -9.70 -6.09 8.49
CA SER A 60 -10.64 -6.77 9.39
C SER A 60 -10.20 -6.68 10.86
N SER A 61 -11.17 -6.58 11.75
CA SER A 61 -10.96 -6.66 13.19
C SER A 61 -10.35 -7.99 13.64
N ASP A 62 -10.52 -9.07 12.88
CA ASP A 62 -9.89 -10.37 13.12
C ASP A 62 -8.36 -10.31 13.07
N TYR A 63 -7.82 -9.29 12.40
CA TYR A 63 -6.40 -9.02 12.27
C TYR A 63 -5.97 -7.69 12.94
N GLY A 64 -6.80 -7.15 13.83
CA GLY A 64 -6.49 -5.95 14.61
C GLY A 64 -6.74 -4.63 13.89
N GLY A 65 -7.42 -4.63 12.74
CA GLY A 65 -7.87 -3.42 12.06
C GLY A 65 -9.19 -2.88 12.61
N LEU A 66 -9.64 -1.74 12.06
CA LEU A 66 -10.93 -1.14 12.40
C LEU A 66 -12.10 -1.77 11.62
N GLY A 67 -11.81 -2.45 10.52
CA GLY A 67 -12.82 -3.09 9.67
C GLY A 67 -13.87 -2.12 9.11
N LEU A 68 -13.51 -0.86 8.87
CA LEU A 68 -14.49 0.15 8.48
C LEU A 68 -15.14 -0.15 7.13
N PRO A 69 -16.44 0.10 7.01
CA PRO A 69 -17.12 0.06 5.71
C PRO A 69 -16.49 1.05 4.73
N ALA A 70 -16.53 0.74 3.43
CA ALA A 70 -15.97 1.60 2.38
C ALA A 70 -16.54 3.03 2.42
N ARG A 71 -17.82 3.19 2.78
CA ARG A 71 -18.46 4.50 2.94
C ARG A 71 -17.80 5.31 4.07
N THR A 72 -17.66 4.71 5.25
CA THR A 72 -17.06 5.37 6.43
C THR A 72 -15.60 5.74 6.15
N TYR A 73 -14.86 4.83 5.48
CA TYR A 73 -13.50 5.10 5.01
C TYR A 73 -13.45 6.28 4.04
N ALA A 74 -14.35 6.34 3.05
CA ALA A 74 -14.40 7.45 2.10
C ALA A 74 -14.68 8.81 2.79
N GLU A 75 -15.57 8.84 3.77
CA GLU A 75 -15.85 10.04 4.58
C GLU A 75 -14.61 10.52 5.34
N ILE A 76 -13.83 9.61 5.95
CA ILE A 76 -12.56 9.95 6.59
C ILE A 76 -11.58 10.55 5.57
N VAL A 77 -11.45 9.92 4.41
CA VAL A 77 -10.59 10.41 3.32
C VAL A 77 -11.01 11.81 2.88
N MET A 78 -12.31 12.06 2.66
CA MET A 78 -12.82 13.38 2.29
C MET A 78 -12.48 14.44 3.34
N LYS A 79 -12.67 14.15 4.63
CA LYS A 79 -12.36 15.07 5.73
C LYS A 79 -10.88 15.46 5.77
N ILE A 80 -10.00 14.50 5.64
CA ILE A 80 -8.54 14.74 5.67
C ILE A 80 -8.09 15.43 4.37
N SER A 81 -8.55 14.94 3.21
CA SER A 81 -8.15 15.47 1.90
C SER A 81 -8.63 16.87 1.63
N SER A 82 -9.75 17.30 2.23
CA SER A 82 -10.23 18.69 2.12
C SER A 82 -9.23 19.70 2.67
N VAL A 83 -8.30 19.26 3.51
CA VAL A 83 -7.23 20.07 4.10
C VAL A 83 -5.87 19.69 3.51
N TRP A 84 -5.54 18.38 3.47
CA TRP A 84 -4.26 17.94 2.95
C TRP A 84 -4.27 16.51 2.39
N MET A 85 -4.38 16.38 1.09
CA MET A 85 -4.48 15.12 0.37
C MET A 85 -3.24 14.22 0.55
N ALA A 86 -2.04 14.75 0.83
CA ALA A 86 -0.84 13.95 0.98
C ALA A 86 -0.94 12.90 2.10
N LEU A 87 -1.61 13.24 3.20
CA LEU A 87 -1.80 12.30 4.31
C LEU A 87 -2.65 11.10 3.91
N THR A 88 -3.72 11.34 3.14
CA THR A 88 -4.58 10.25 2.67
C THR A 88 -3.85 9.33 1.71
N GLY A 89 -2.93 9.85 0.90
CA GLY A 89 -2.07 9.05 0.03
C GLY A 89 -1.14 8.12 0.78
N ILE A 90 -0.63 8.55 1.94
CA ILE A 90 0.26 7.73 2.78
C ILE A 90 -0.44 6.46 3.23
N PHE A 91 -1.61 6.57 3.88
CA PHE A 91 -2.30 5.37 4.37
C PHE A 91 -3.08 4.63 3.28
N ASN A 92 -3.55 5.32 2.21
CA ASN A 92 -4.20 4.62 1.09
C ASN A 92 -3.27 3.63 0.39
N SER A 93 -2.04 4.08 0.03
CA SER A 93 -1.06 3.19 -0.61
C SER A 93 -0.74 1.99 0.29
N HIS A 94 -0.66 2.21 1.59
CA HIS A 94 -0.46 1.16 2.58
C HIS A 94 -1.66 0.19 2.67
N LEU A 95 -2.88 0.72 2.74
CA LEU A 95 -4.09 -0.11 2.80
C LEU A 95 -4.28 -0.98 1.54
N MET A 96 -3.73 -0.55 0.38
CA MET A 96 -3.73 -1.39 -0.82
C MET A 96 -2.84 -2.62 -0.66
N LEU A 97 -1.68 -2.51 0.01
CA LEU A 97 -0.84 -3.66 0.37
C LEU A 97 -1.60 -4.60 1.32
N ALA A 98 -2.21 -4.05 2.38
CA ALA A 98 -2.98 -4.83 3.34
C ALA A 98 -4.16 -5.56 2.67
N LEU A 99 -4.93 -4.86 1.82
CA LEU A 99 -6.06 -5.44 1.07
C LEU A 99 -5.61 -6.58 0.15
N ALA A 100 -4.46 -6.45 -0.52
CA ALA A 100 -3.95 -7.52 -1.37
C ALA A 100 -3.66 -8.80 -0.56
N ILE A 101 -3.06 -8.66 0.62
CA ILE A 101 -2.80 -9.79 1.53
C ILE A 101 -4.11 -10.35 2.11
N GLU A 102 -5.01 -9.49 2.57
CA GLU A 102 -6.28 -9.91 3.17
C GLU A 102 -7.14 -10.69 2.17
N LYS A 103 -7.23 -10.21 0.94
CA LYS A 103 -8.11 -10.79 -0.08
C LYS A 103 -7.53 -12.04 -0.72
N PHE A 104 -6.22 -12.08 -0.94
CA PHE A 104 -5.58 -13.10 -1.78
C PHE A 104 -4.50 -13.91 -1.06
N GLY A 105 -4.04 -13.48 0.10
CA GLY A 105 -3.03 -14.19 0.87
C GLY A 105 -3.57 -15.49 1.47
N THR A 106 -2.66 -16.40 1.80
CA THR A 106 -2.97 -17.58 2.61
C THR A 106 -3.22 -17.18 4.06
N GLU A 107 -3.85 -18.06 4.84
CA GLU A 107 -4.10 -17.76 6.26
C GLU A 107 -2.80 -17.50 7.07
N PRO A 108 -1.71 -18.26 6.86
CA PRO A 108 -0.41 -17.91 7.48
C PRO A 108 0.08 -16.51 7.09
N GLN A 109 -0.05 -16.12 5.81
CA GLN A 109 0.33 -14.77 5.35
C GLN A 109 -0.51 -13.69 6.02
N ARG A 110 -1.85 -13.86 6.10
CA ARG A 110 -2.75 -12.93 6.79
C ARG A 110 -2.38 -12.76 8.26
N ARG A 111 -2.24 -13.86 8.99
CA ARG A 111 -1.90 -13.84 10.44
C ARG A 111 -0.53 -13.24 10.71
N HIS A 112 0.42 -13.39 9.81
CA HIS A 112 1.75 -12.82 10.00
C HIS A 112 1.81 -11.32 9.68
N TRP A 113 1.18 -10.89 8.57
CA TRP A 113 1.38 -9.56 8.04
C TRP A 113 0.29 -8.56 8.46
N LEU A 114 -0.99 -8.95 8.47
CA LEU A 114 -2.08 -8.00 8.68
C LEU A 114 -2.05 -7.31 10.04
N PRO A 115 -1.74 -7.97 11.17
CA PRO A 115 -1.64 -7.27 12.46
C PRO A 115 -0.56 -6.19 12.48
N LYS A 116 0.59 -6.45 11.84
CA LYS A 116 1.69 -5.48 11.75
C LYS A 116 1.35 -4.31 10.82
N LEU A 117 0.62 -4.60 9.75
CA LEU A 117 0.12 -3.57 8.85
C LEU A 117 -0.97 -2.74 9.53
N ALA A 118 -1.94 -3.37 10.17
CA ALA A 118 -3.05 -2.68 10.86
C ALA A 118 -2.56 -1.75 11.98
N SER A 119 -1.54 -2.18 12.73
CA SER A 119 -0.91 -1.34 13.77
C SER A 119 0.00 -0.24 13.20
N GLY A 120 0.34 -0.27 11.91
CA GLY A 120 1.32 0.63 11.30
C GLY A 120 2.78 0.37 11.71
N GLU A 121 3.07 -0.76 12.38
CA GLU A 121 4.44 -1.23 12.65
C GLU A 121 5.20 -1.48 11.33
N VAL A 122 4.56 -2.16 10.40
CA VAL A 122 5.02 -2.30 9.02
C VAL A 122 4.18 -1.38 8.13
N ARG A 123 4.84 -0.51 7.38
CA ARG A 123 4.18 0.39 6.43
C ARG A 123 4.73 0.20 5.02
N GLY A 124 3.92 0.49 4.01
CA GLY A 124 4.39 0.34 2.64
C GLY A 124 3.36 0.76 1.60
N GLY A 125 3.32 0.01 0.52
CA GLY A 125 2.44 0.35 -0.60
C GLY A 125 2.48 -0.68 -1.72
N LEU A 126 1.99 -0.26 -2.90
CA LEU A 126 2.08 -1.03 -4.13
C LEU A 126 3.32 -0.64 -4.92
N ALA A 127 4.07 -1.60 -5.42
CA ALA A 127 5.20 -1.42 -6.31
C ALA A 127 4.90 -2.09 -7.66
N LEU A 128 4.22 -1.33 -8.55
CA LEU A 128 3.71 -1.83 -9.83
C LEU A 128 4.47 -1.23 -11.01
N THR A 129 4.51 0.10 -11.10
CA THR A 129 5.00 0.89 -12.22
C THR A 129 6.50 0.75 -12.42
N GLU A 130 6.93 0.67 -13.67
CA GLU A 130 8.33 0.68 -14.10
C GLU A 130 8.61 1.87 -15.03
N PRO A 131 9.88 2.23 -15.28
CA PRO A 131 10.21 3.36 -16.17
C PRO A 131 9.50 3.29 -17.54
N ASP A 132 9.38 2.09 -18.11
CA ASP A 132 8.79 1.87 -19.44
C ASP A 132 7.37 1.27 -19.39
N ALA A 133 6.79 1.07 -18.19
CA ALA A 133 5.50 0.39 -18.02
C ALA A 133 4.68 0.98 -16.87
N GLY A 134 3.70 1.80 -17.18
CA GLY A 134 2.73 2.37 -16.23
C GLY A 134 1.31 1.94 -16.56
N THR A 135 0.67 2.59 -17.52
CA THR A 135 -0.69 2.24 -17.96
C THR A 135 -0.79 0.80 -18.46
N ASP A 136 0.16 0.36 -19.28
CA ASP A 136 0.28 -1.06 -19.67
C ASP A 136 1.15 -1.82 -18.64
N LEU A 137 0.55 -2.25 -17.54
CA LEU A 137 1.23 -3.09 -16.55
C LEU A 137 1.72 -4.42 -17.12
N GLN A 138 1.16 -4.93 -18.21
CA GLN A 138 1.63 -6.17 -18.82
C GLN A 138 3.02 -6.02 -19.48
N ALA A 139 3.46 -4.78 -19.69
CA ALA A 139 4.78 -4.47 -20.25
C ALA A 139 5.91 -4.43 -19.20
N ILE A 140 5.63 -4.65 -17.90
CA ILE A 140 6.68 -4.71 -16.87
C ILE A 140 7.77 -5.71 -17.24
N ARG A 141 8.99 -5.45 -16.75
CA ARG A 141 10.18 -6.26 -17.07
C ARG A 141 10.88 -6.83 -15.83
N LEU A 142 10.58 -6.34 -14.63
CA LEU A 142 11.13 -6.89 -13.40
C LEU A 142 10.78 -8.37 -13.30
N THR A 143 11.79 -9.22 -13.17
CA THR A 143 11.64 -10.67 -13.14
C THR A 143 11.86 -11.24 -11.75
N ALA A 144 11.24 -12.39 -11.49
CA ALA A 144 11.50 -13.23 -10.32
C ALA A 144 11.76 -14.66 -10.79
N ARG A 145 12.95 -15.16 -10.50
CA ARG A 145 13.35 -16.53 -10.83
C ARG A 145 13.38 -17.38 -9.56
N ARG A 146 12.66 -18.49 -9.56
CA ARG A 146 12.63 -19.39 -8.40
C ARG A 146 13.94 -20.16 -8.24
N GLU A 147 14.47 -20.16 -7.03
CA GLU A 147 15.65 -20.92 -6.62
C GLU A 147 15.34 -21.65 -5.30
N GLY A 148 14.85 -22.88 -5.42
CA GLY A 148 14.50 -23.70 -4.27
C GLY A 148 13.35 -23.07 -3.44
N ASP A 149 13.68 -22.63 -2.23
CA ASP A 149 12.75 -22.07 -1.24
C ASP A 149 12.59 -20.54 -1.32
N HIS A 150 13.23 -19.89 -2.29
CA HIS A 150 13.16 -18.44 -2.51
C HIS A 150 13.08 -18.05 -3.98
N TYR A 151 12.81 -16.77 -4.23
CA TYR A 151 12.91 -16.16 -5.55
C TYR A 151 14.02 -15.11 -5.56
N VAL A 152 14.72 -15.00 -6.67
CA VAL A 152 15.71 -13.96 -6.94
C VAL A 152 15.08 -12.95 -7.90
N LEU A 153 15.00 -11.69 -7.48
CA LEU A 153 14.33 -10.61 -8.19
C LEU A 153 15.35 -9.60 -8.70
N ASN A 154 15.18 -9.20 -9.98
CA ASN A 154 16.01 -8.20 -10.64
C ASN A 154 15.15 -7.23 -11.45
N GLY A 155 15.41 -5.92 -11.29
CA GLY A 155 14.74 -4.86 -12.03
C GLY A 155 14.49 -3.60 -11.22
N THR A 156 13.67 -2.68 -11.74
CA THR A 156 13.43 -1.38 -11.14
C THR A 156 11.94 -1.04 -11.17
N LYS A 157 11.44 -0.47 -10.08
CA LYS A 157 10.12 0.16 -10.00
C LYS A 157 10.29 1.66 -9.87
N THR A 158 9.31 2.42 -10.34
CA THR A 158 9.33 3.90 -10.26
C THR A 158 7.97 4.45 -9.84
N TRP A 159 7.95 5.68 -9.35
CA TRP A 159 6.75 6.34 -8.84
C TRP A 159 6.09 5.60 -7.67
N ILE A 160 6.88 4.97 -6.84
CA ILE A 160 6.36 4.18 -5.72
C ILE A 160 6.14 5.08 -4.51
N SER A 161 4.88 5.29 -4.16
CA SER A 161 4.47 5.98 -2.94
C SER A 161 4.92 5.23 -1.70
N ASN A 162 5.33 5.95 -0.67
CA ASN A 162 5.96 5.40 0.54
C ASN A 162 7.27 4.63 0.23
N GLY A 163 7.90 4.87 -0.92
CA GLY A 163 9.08 4.14 -1.37
C GLY A 163 10.29 4.34 -0.44
N ILE A 164 10.43 5.53 0.16
CA ILE A 164 11.49 5.85 1.12
C ILE A 164 11.11 5.40 2.52
N GLU A 165 9.94 5.83 3.00
CA GLU A 165 9.51 5.67 4.38
C GLU A 165 8.84 4.32 4.67
N GLY A 166 8.30 3.66 3.66
CA GLY A 166 7.75 2.31 3.78
C GLY A 166 8.83 1.25 3.93
N SER A 167 8.50 0.17 4.60
CA SER A 167 9.40 -0.96 4.86
C SER A 167 9.00 -2.25 4.10
N CYS A 168 7.80 -2.29 3.49
CA CYS A 168 7.28 -3.48 2.81
C CYS A 168 6.35 -3.11 1.65
N PHE A 169 6.37 -3.87 0.55
CA PHE A 169 5.58 -3.54 -0.65
C PHE A 169 4.91 -4.77 -1.25
N ALA A 170 3.70 -4.59 -1.82
CA ALA A 170 3.15 -5.56 -2.76
C ALA A 170 3.83 -5.33 -4.12
N LEU A 171 4.76 -6.19 -4.47
CA LEU A 171 5.65 -6.08 -5.62
C LEU A 171 5.16 -6.95 -6.77
N LEU A 172 4.75 -6.32 -7.88
CA LEU A 172 4.32 -7.01 -9.09
C LEU A 172 5.53 -7.29 -9.99
N VAL A 173 5.70 -8.56 -10.35
CA VAL A 173 6.86 -9.05 -11.12
C VAL A 173 6.43 -10.05 -12.19
N LYS A 174 7.33 -10.39 -13.12
CA LYS A 174 7.18 -11.53 -14.01
C LYS A 174 7.91 -12.76 -13.48
N THR A 175 7.16 -13.80 -13.14
CA THR A 175 7.68 -15.14 -12.85
C THR A 175 7.81 -15.98 -14.12
N ASN A 176 7.01 -15.69 -15.15
CA ASN A 176 7.12 -16.28 -16.49
C ASN A 176 7.05 -15.20 -17.58
N PRO A 177 8.20 -14.67 -18.05
CA PRO A 177 8.23 -13.65 -19.11
C PRO A 177 7.63 -14.09 -20.45
N GLU A 178 7.67 -15.41 -20.74
CA GLU A 178 7.20 -15.99 -22.01
C GLU A 178 5.71 -16.36 -21.99
N ALA A 179 5.01 -16.08 -20.90
CA ALA A 179 3.60 -16.45 -20.77
C ALA A 179 2.71 -15.79 -21.83
N SER A 180 1.76 -16.56 -22.35
CA SER A 180 0.69 -16.09 -23.24
C SER A 180 -0.67 -16.52 -22.69
N PRO A 181 -1.56 -15.57 -22.38
CA PRO A 181 -1.40 -14.11 -22.47
C PRO A 181 -0.39 -13.55 -21.43
N ARG A 182 0.24 -12.41 -21.74
CA ARG A 182 1.33 -11.83 -20.92
C ARG A 182 1.00 -11.63 -19.44
N TYR A 183 -0.25 -11.34 -19.11
CA TYR A 183 -0.69 -11.13 -17.72
C TYR A 183 -0.63 -12.42 -16.88
N SER A 184 -0.73 -13.60 -17.51
CA SER A 184 -0.69 -14.89 -16.80
C SER A 184 0.72 -15.27 -16.32
N GLY A 185 1.75 -14.54 -16.73
CA GLY A 185 3.12 -14.70 -16.24
C GLY A 185 3.48 -13.76 -15.09
N MET A 186 2.50 -13.00 -14.56
CA MET A 186 2.74 -11.98 -13.54
C MET A 186 2.33 -12.50 -12.16
N SER A 187 3.15 -12.22 -11.15
CA SER A 187 2.96 -12.64 -9.76
C SER A 187 3.13 -11.47 -8.81
N LEU A 188 2.48 -11.52 -7.65
CA LEU A 188 2.53 -10.47 -6.64
C LEU A 188 3.19 -10.99 -5.37
N PHE A 189 4.22 -10.31 -4.92
CA PHE A 189 5.00 -10.70 -3.74
C PHE A 189 4.86 -9.69 -2.60
N ILE A 190 4.92 -10.19 -1.37
CA ILE A 190 5.18 -9.37 -0.18
C ILE A 190 6.69 -9.17 -0.14
N ALA A 191 7.16 -7.94 -0.35
CA ALA A 191 8.56 -7.59 -0.49
C ALA A 191 9.02 -6.62 0.62
N PRO A 192 9.44 -7.12 1.79
CA PRO A 192 10.07 -6.27 2.81
C PRO A 192 11.44 -5.78 2.35
N LYS A 193 11.85 -4.58 2.77
CA LYS A 193 13.21 -4.09 2.51
C LYS A 193 14.25 -5.02 3.12
N GLY A 194 15.31 -5.30 2.38
CA GLY A 194 16.38 -6.21 2.78
C GLY A 194 17.56 -6.17 1.81
N PRO A 195 18.54 -7.07 1.96
CA PRO A 195 19.68 -7.16 1.06
C PRO A 195 19.24 -7.33 -0.41
N GLY A 196 19.83 -6.56 -1.32
CA GLY A 196 19.46 -6.54 -2.74
C GLY A 196 18.26 -5.64 -3.08
N PHE A 197 17.57 -5.10 -2.08
CA PHE A 197 16.52 -4.10 -2.25
C PHE A 197 17.05 -2.73 -1.78
N ARG A 198 17.19 -1.79 -2.67
CA ARG A 198 17.58 -0.42 -2.31
C ARG A 198 16.62 0.61 -2.87
N VAL A 199 16.49 1.71 -2.15
CA VAL A 199 15.81 2.91 -2.63
C VAL A 199 16.76 3.65 -3.58
N GLY A 200 16.25 3.98 -4.76
CA GLY A 200 16.94 4.82 -5.72
C GLY A 200 16.82 6.30 -5.35
N ARG A 201 16.37 7.10 -6.28
CA ARG A 201 16.15 8.53 -6.03
C ARG A 201 14.73 8.81 -5.57
N LYS A 202 14.55 9.85 -4.73
CA LYS A 202 13.27 10.51 -4.54
C LYS A 202 12.87 11.21 -5.84
N LEU A 203 11.60 11.09 -6.22
CA LEU A 203 11.07 11.77 -7.40
C LEU A 203 10.41 13.08 -6.98
N GLU A 204 10.85 14.18 -7.59
CA GLU A 204 10.24 15.49 -7.38
C GLU A 204 8.89 15.59 -8.09
N LYS A 205 7.92 16.20 -7.42
CA LYS A 205 6.55 16.33 -7.90
C LYS A 205 6.13 17.79 -7.90
N LEU A 206 5.26 18.16 -8.84
CA LEU A 206 4.67 19.51 -8.89
C LEU A 206 3.72 19.72 -7.70
N GLY A 207 2.89 18.74 -7.39
CA GLY A 207 1.96 18.71 -6.26
C GLY A 207 1.98 17.37 -5.55
N TYR A 208 1.06 17.16 -4.59
CA TYR A 208 1.00 15.93 -3.79
C TYR A 208 2.33 15.67 -3.08
N LYS A 209 2.91 16.77 -2.60
CA LYS A 209 4.20 16.76 -1.89
C LYS A 209 4.04 16.16 -0.50
N SER A 210 5.16 15.95 0.17
CA SER A 210 5.24 15.35 1.52
C SER A 210 4.93 13.86 1.60
N ILE A 211 4.13 13.28 0.72
CA ILE A 211 4.21 11.82 0.50
C ILE A 211 5.41 11.55 -0.39
N ASP A 212 6.31 10.70 0.04
CA ASP A 212 7.46 10.34 -0.79
C ASP A 212 7.02 9.49 -2.00
N SER A 213 7.72 9.68 -3.10
CA SER A 213 7.64 8.82 -4.28
C SER A 213 9.05 8.53 -4.75
N ALA A 214 9.40 7.26 -4.90
CA ALA A 214 10.78 6.87 -5.17
C ALA A 214 10.90 5.82 -6.26
N GLU A 215 12.13 5.67 -6.74
CA GLU A 215 12.57 4.49 -7.48
C GLU A 215 12.98 3.42 -6.48
N LEU A 216 12.58 2.17 -6.76
CA LEU A 216 12.98 0.99 -6.00
C LEU A 216 13.79 0.08 -6.93
N ILE A 217 14.97 -0.32 -6.51
CA ILE A 217 15.91 -1.08 -7.31
C ILE A 217 16.16 -2.42 -6.65
N PHE A 218 16.06 -3.48 -7.43
CA PHE A 218 16.21 -4.85 -7.01
C PHE A 218 17.38 -5.49 -7.78
N GLU A 219 18.42 -5.87 -7.04
CA GLU A 219 19.66 -6.45 -7.56
C GLU A 219 19.95 -7.73 -6.77
N ASP A 220 19.66 -8.88 -7.39
CA ASP A 220 19.70 -10.19 -6.76
C ASP A 220 18.96 -10.24 -5.41
N TYR A 221 17.85 -9.47 -5.34
CA TYR A 221 17.03 -9.41 -4.15
C TYR A 221 16.32 -10.74 -3.93
N LYS A 222 16.59 -11.35 -2.77
CA LYS A 222 16.01 -12.64 -2.40
C LYS A 222 14.78 -12.45 -1.53
N VAL A 223 13.70 -13.12 -1.93
CA VAL A 223 12.46 -13.15 -1.18
C VAL A 223 12.02 -14.61 -0.97
N PRO A 224 11.62 -15.02 0.24
CA PRO A 224 11.13 -16.37 0.51
C PRO A 224 9.95 -16.74 -0.39
N ALA A 225 9.82 -18.02 -0.74
CA ALA A 225 8.75 -18.48 -1.63
C ALA A 225 7.34 -18.30 -1.03
N ASP A 226 7.21 -18.38 0.28
CA ASP A 226 5.97 -18.14 1.02
C ASP A 226 5.55 -16.67 1.06
N HIS A 227 6.38 -15.74 0.55
CA HIS A 227 6.01 -14.35 0.31
C HIS A 227 5.25 -14.13 -1.01
N LEU A 228 5.14 -15.12 -1.88
CA LEU A 228 4.25 -15.07 -3.04
C LEU A 228 2.80 -15.03 -2.57
N ILE A 229 2.08 -13.95 -2.84
CA ILE A 229 0.72 -13.77 -2.31
C ILE A 229 -0.21 -14.85 -2.86
N GLY A 230 -0.75 -15.68 -1.94
CA GLY A 230 -1.60 -16.83 -2.27
C GLY A 230 -0.83 -18.05 -2.79
N GLU A 231 0.51 -18.01 -2.82
CA GLU A 231 1.41 -19.13 -3.16
C GLU A 231 1.22 -19.72 -4.58
N VAL A 232 0.53 -18.99 -5.47
CA VAL A 232 0.27 -19.42 -6.85
C VAL A 232 0.79 -18.37 -7.83
N GLU A 233 1.79 -18.75 -8.66
CA GLU A 233 2.30 -17.89 -9.72
C GLU A 233 1.24 -17.55 -10.77
N GLY A 234 1.46 -16.44 -11.50
CA GLY A 234 0.60 -16.02 -12.60
C GLY A 234 -0.71 -15.35 -12.18
N ARG A 235 -0.93 -15.10 -10.89
CA ARG A 235 -2.15 -14.45 -10.38
C ARG A 235 -2.01 -12.95 -10.12
N GLY A 236 -0.80 -12.41 -10.23
CA GLY A 236 -0.49 -11.05 -9.80
C GLY A 236 -1.33 -9.98 -10.49
N PHE A 237 -1.56 -10.10 -11.79
CA PHE A 237 -2.37 -9.11 -12.52
C PHE A 237 -3.83 -9.07 -12.03
N THR A 238 -4.45 -10.22 -11.83
CA THR A 238 -5.84 -10.31 -11.33
C THR A 238 -5.95 -9.86 -9.87
N GLN A 239 -4.92 -10.12 -9.07
CA GLN A 239 -4.84 -9.66 -7.68
C GLN A 239 -4.77 -8.12 -7.60
N VAL A 240 -3.93 -7.50 -8.43
CA VAL A 240 -3.84 -6.04 -8.53
C VAL A 240 -5.14 -5.44 -9.04
N ALA A 241 -5.70 -5.96 -10.15
CA ALA A 241 -6.95 -5.45 -10.72
C ALA A 241 -8.12 -5.51 -9.73
N GLY A 242 -8.24 -6.61 -8.97
CA GLY A 242 -9.27 -6.78 -7.94
C GLY A 242 -9.05 -5.99 -6.65
N GLY A 243 -7.87 -5.41 -6.44
CA GLY A 243 -7.53 -4.58 -5.26
C GLY A 243 -7.62 -3.07 -5.50
N LEU A 244 -7.53 -2.61 -6.75
CA LEU A 244 -7.43 -1.17 -7.06
C LEU A 244 -8.73 -0.37 -6.83
N GLU A 245 -9.87 -1.01 -6.63
CA GLU A 245 -11.17 -0.33 -6.47
C GLU A 245 -11.19 0.61 -5.26
N LEU A 246 -10.69 0.15 -4.11
CA LEU A 246 -10.60 0.97 -2.90
C LEU A 246 -9.64 2.15 -3.08
N GLY A 247 -8.53 1.94 -3.78
CA GLY A 247 -7.60 3.01 -4.11
C GLY A 247 -8.21 4.13 -4.95
N ARG A 248 -9.11 3.79 -5.87
CA ARG A 248 -9.85 4.77 -6.69
C ARG A 248 -10.82 5.59 -5.87
N ILE A 249 -11.52 4.98 -4.90
CA ILE A 249 -12.39 5.71 -3.96
C ILE A 249 -11.59 6.77 -3.19
N ASN A 250 -10.36 6.44 -2.79
CA ASN A 250 -9.51 7.39 -2.05
C ASN A 250 -9.06 8.59 -2.93
N VAL A 251 -8.87 8.39 -4.22
CA VAL A 251 -8.38 9.45 -5.13
C VAL A 251 -9.52 10.35 -5.62
N ALA A 252 -10.74 9.81 -5.71
CA ALA A 252 -11.92 10.56 -6.15
C ALA A 252 -12.34 11.62 -5.15
#